data_9e89d46d28e304036c7642ca96e5de91
#
_entry.id   9e89d46d28e304036c7642ca96e5de91
#
_cell.length_a   1.000
_cell.length_b   1.000
_cell.length_c   1.000
_cell.angle_alpha   90.00
_cell.angle_beta   90.00
_cell.angle_gamma   90.00
#
_symmetry.space_group_name_H-M   'P 1'
#
loop_
_entity.id
_entity.type
_entity.pdbx_description
1 polymer ?
#
loop_
_entity_poly.entity_id
_entity_poly.type
_entity_poly.pdbx_seq_one_letter_code
_entity_poly.pdbx_strand_id
1 'polypeptide(L)'
;MNSKYKKLELCWPGKDIEVKPEPRILIEDPEKSYGVAETENMLIHADNLLALKALEQNFSGKIKCVYIDPPYNTGNAFEHYDDGLEHSTWLNLMKPRLELLYKLLSNDGSIWISIDDDESHYLKVICDELFGRKNFVTNVIWEKKFSPQNDAKWLSDSHDHILVYAKNKDIWRPNLLPRTEEMDNRYKNPDNDPRGVWTSSDLTVKTYSESTDYPIKLPSGKVVKPTQSRCWSVSREKFDDLVKENRIWFGENGNNMPRMKRFLNEVQAGAVSKTIWFRTEVGDNQEAKKEVKSFENDNVFTTPKPERLLQRIIQLASNEDDIVLDSFLGSGTTSAVAHKMGRKWLGIELGNHANTHCLPRLKKVCDGTDQGGISKMQKWKGGGGFKFYNXXXXQVY
;
A
#
# COMPACT_ATOMS: atom_id res chain seq x y z
N MET A 1 -31.59 -27.26 -6.96
CA MET A 1 -30.81 -27.65 -5.76
C MET A 1 -30.79 -26.49 -4.80
N ASN A 2 -31.50 -26.54 -3.69
CA ASN A 2 -31.43 -25.51 -2.65
C ASN A 2 -30.09 -25.64 -1.95
N SER A 3 -29.15 -24.77 -2.31
CA SER A 3 -27.86 -24.68 -1.62
C SER A 3 -28.10 -24.16 -0.19
N LYS A 4 -28.21 -25.11 0.75
CA LYS A 4 -28.28 -24.82 2.18
C LYS A 4 -26.91 -24.42 2.76
N TYR A 5 -25.89 -24.27 1.92
CA TYR A 5 -24.56 -23.90 2.39
C TYR A 5 -24.49 -22.40 2.57
N LYS A 6 -24.54 -21.96 3.79
CA LYS A 6 -24.32 -20.57 4.15
C LYS A 6 -22.86 -20.20 3.85
N LYS A 7 -22.63 -18.96 3.45
CA LYS A 7 -21.27 -18.43 3.29
C LYS A 7 -20.53 -18.50 4.63
N LEU A 8 -19.23 -18.65 4.57
CA LEU A 8 -18.40 -18.52 5.76
C LEU A 8 -18.58 -17.10 6.32
N GLU A 9 -18.96 -16.98 7.57
CA GLU A 9 -19.15 -15.68 8.21
C GLU A 9 -18.69 -15.71 9.66
N LEU A 10 -18.28 -14.57 10.16
CA LEU A 10 -17.95 -14.36 11.56
C LEU A 10 -19.20 -13.86 12.28
N CYS A 11 -19.56 -14.51 13.40
CA CYS A 11 -20.72 -14.12 14.20
C CYS A 11 -20.28 -13.60 15.56
N TRP A 12 -20.85 -12.49 15.99
CA TRP A 12 -20.55 -11.88 17.28
C TRP A 12 -21.76 -11.10 17.78
N PRO A 13 -21.86 -10.83 19.10
CA PRO A 13 -22.96 -10.01 19.64
C PRO A 13 -22.96 -8.60 19.03
N GLY A 14 -24.09 -8.21 18.47
CA GLY A 14 -24.28 -6.90 17.86
C GLY A 14 -24.09 -6.85 16.35
N LYS A 15 -23.63 -7.94 15.72
CA LYS A 15 -23.36 -7.96 14.27
C LYS A 15 -24.57 -7.52 13.44
N ASP A 16 -25.77 -7.96 13.83
CA ASP A 16 -26.98 -7.72 13.06
C ASP A 16 -27.71 -6.43 13.45
N ILE A 17 -27.16 -5.67 14.39
CA ILE A 17 -27.71 -4.37 14.76
C ILE A 17 -27.38 -3.38 13.63
N GLU A 18 -28.43 -2.87 12.98
CA GLU A 18 -28.27 -1.86 11.94
C GLU A 18 -27.87 -0.53 12.58
N VAL A 19 -26.66 -0.07 12.30
CA VAL A 19 -26.19 1.22 12.76
C VAL A 19 -26.61 2.28 11.74
N LYS A 20 -27.44 3.21 12.16
CA LYS A 20 -27.89 4.32 11.30
C LYS A 20 -27.25 5.61 11.81
N PRO A 21 -26.10 6.02 11.21
CA PRO A 21 -25.46 7.25 11.66
C PRO A 21 -26.39 8.43 11.52
N GLU A 22 -26.42 9.25 12.55
CA GLU A 22 -27.22 10.49 12.55
C GLU A 22 -26.72 11.41 11.43
N PRO A 23 -27.61 11.99 10.63
CA PRO A 23 -27.17 12.90 9.59
C PRO A 23 -26.41 14.11 10.15
N ARG A 24 -25.31 14.41 9.58
CA ARG A 24 -24.46 15.55 9.96
C ARG A 24 -24.04 16.31 8.71
N ILE A 25 -23.70 17.57 8.90
CA ILE A 25 -23.12 18.39 7.85
C ILE A 25 -21.69 18.77 8.22
N LEU A 26 -20.87 18.94 7.23
CA LEU A 26 -19.50 19.43 7.40
C LEU A 26 -19.51 20.94 7.23
N ILE A 27 -19.05 21.64 8.25
CA ILE A 27 -19.00 23.11 8.28
C ILE A 27 -17.53 23.51 8.24
N GLU A 28 -17.15 24.28 7.24
CA GLU A 28 -15.78 24.79 7.13
C GLU A 28 -15.48 25.77 8.27
N ASP A 29 -14.28 25.64 8.82
CA ASP A 29 -13.68 26.57 9.76
C ASP A 29 -12.63 27.41 8.99
N PRO A 30 -13.00 28.59 8.50
CA PRO A 30 -12.07 29.37 7.66
C PRO A 30 -10.81 29.83 8.42
N GLU A 31 -10.87 29.93 9.75
CA GLU A 31 -9.70 30.34 10.55
C GLU A 31 -8.62 29.26 10.60
N LYS A 32 -9.03 28.00 10.39
CA LYS A 32 -8.12 26.86 10.39
C LYS A 32 -7.81 26.36 8.97
N SER A 33 -8.62 26.73 8.00
CA SER A 33 -8.34 26.44 6.59
C SER A 33 -7.05 27.16 6.17
N TYR A 34 -6.29 26.59 5.23
CA TYR A 34 -4.94 27.12 4.96
C TYR A 34 -4.53 26.91 3.51
N GLY A 35 -3.76 27.88 3.00
CA GLY A 35 -3.17 27.80 1.67
C GLY A 35 -4.13 28.21 0.57
N VAL A 36 -4.09 27.52 -0.55
CA VAL A 36 -4.90 27.86 -1.75
C VAL A 36 -6.38 27.59 -1.48
N ALA A 37 -7.22 28.63 -1.67
CA ALA A 37 -8.63 28.59 -1.31
C ALA A 37 -9.46 27.60 -2.17
N GLU A 38 -9.04 27.37 -3.41
CA GLU A 38 -9.74 26.49 -4.36
C GLU A 38 -9.44 25.00 -4.15
N THR A 39 -8.74 24.68 -3.08
CA THR A 39 -8.37 23.30 -2.76
C THR A 39 -9.59 22.42 -2.48
N GLU A 40 -9.47 21.15 -2.86
CA GLU A 40 -10.45 20.11 -2.55
C GLU A 40 -10.01 19.24 -1.36
N ASN A 41 -8.81 19.50 -0.83
CA ASN A 41 -8.28 18.75 0.33
C ASN A 41 -9.05 19.11 1.60
N MET A 42 -9.40 18.11 2.41
CA MET A 42 -10.23 18.32 3.60
C MET A 42 -9.58 17.68 4.83
N LEU A 43 -9.37 18.46 5.87
CA LEU A 43 -9.07 17.98 7.22
C LEU A 43 -10.35 18.10 8.06
N ILE A 44 -10.87 16.96 8.51
CA ILE A 44 -12.17 16.89 9.16
C ILE A 44 -11.99 16.47 10.62
N HIS A 45 -12.37 17.33 11.55
CA HIS A 45 -12.32 17.05 12.99
C HIS A 45 -13.69 16.52 13.42
N ALA A 46 -13.86 15.20 13.49
CA ALA A 46 -15.16 14.58 13.77
C ALA A 46 -15.01 13.08 14.04
N ASP A 47 -16.05 12.49 14.65
CA ASP A 47 -16.20 11.04 14.67
C ASP A 47 -16.27 10.56 13.22
N ASN A 48 -15.46 9.55 12.89
CA ASN A 48 -15.33 9.12 11.50
C ASN A 48 -16.57 8.44 10.94
N LEU A 49 -17.40 7.79 11.77
CA LEU A 49 -18.66 7.20 11.28
C LEU A 49 -19.60 8.30 10.76
N LEU A 50 -19.70 9.40 11.52
CA LEU A 50 -20.55 10.55 11.16
C LEU A 50 -19.97 11.29 9.96
N ALA A 51 -18.65 11.50 9.94
CA ALA A 51 -17.97 12.17 8.83
C ALA A 51 -18.07 11.36 7.53
N LEU A 52 -17.83 10.04 7.59
CA LEU A 52 -17.95 9.17 6.41
C LEU A 52 -19.39 9.19 5.86
N LYS A 53 -20.38 9.24 6.75
CA LYS A 53 -21.79 9.34 6.33
C LYS A 53 -22.04 10.68 5.63
N ALA A 54 -21.50 11.77 6.14
CA ALA A 54 -21.62 13.10 5.51
C ALA A 54 -20.94 13.14 4.14
N LEU A 55 -19.79 12.47 4.00
CA LEU A 55 -19.05 12.41 2.73
C LEU A 55 -19.78 11.59 1.66
N GLU A 56 -20.65 10.65 2.05
CA GLU A 56 -21.33 9.73 1.12
C GLU A 56 -22.00 10.49 -0.03
N GLN A 57 -22.65 11.62 0.27
CA GLN A 57 -23.41 12.39 -0.72
C GLN A 57 -22.53 12.86 -1.89
N ASN A 58 -21.32 13.32 -1.58
CA ASN A 58 -20.46 13.96 -2.60
C ASN A 58 -19.34 13.05 -3.10
N PHE A 59 -18.97 12.00 -2.34
CA PHE A 59 -17.80 11.18 -2.63
C PHE A 59 -18.10 9.70 -2.88
N SER A 60 -19.36 9.29 -2.95
CA SER A 60 -19.71 7.90 -3.28
C SER A 60 -19.07 7.49 -4.61
N GLY A 61 -18.30 6.40 -4.59
CA GLY A 61 -17.66 5.86 -5.78
C GLY A 61 -16.51 6.69 -6.33
N LYS A 62 -15.94 7.62 -5.55
CA LYS A 62 -14.90 8.54 -6.04
C LYS A 62 -13.52 8.34 -5.43
N ILE A 63 -13.42 7.61 -4.32
CA ILE A 63 -12.15 7.46 -3.58
C ILE A 63 -11.30 6.38 -4.25
N LYS A 64 -10.10 6.74 -4.68
CA LYS A 64 -9.18 5.81 -5.35
C LYS A 64 -8.42 4.95 -4.36
N CYS A 65 -7.96 5.54 -3.26
CA CYS A 65 -7.16 4.86 -2.24
C CYS A 65 -7.72 5.20 -0.86
N VAL A 66 -8.08 4.17 -0.11
CA VAL A 66 -8.36 4.30 1.33
C VAL A 66 -7.18 3.66 2.07
N TYR A 67 -6.59 4.40 3.00
CA TYR A 67 -5.67 3.84 4.00
C TYR A 67 -6.25 4.12 5.37
N ILE A 68 -6.29 3.12 6.25
CA ILE A 68 -6.70 3.32 7.63
C ILE A 68 -5.80 2.55 8.59
N ASP A 69 -5.63 3.14 9.77
CA ASP A 69 -4.86 2.59 10.88
C ASP A 69 -5.75 2.61 12.12
N PRO A 70 -6.75 1.70 12.21
CA PRO A 70 -7.69 1.72 13.34
C PRO A 70 -7.02 1.27 14.63
N PRO A 71 -7.64 1.50 15.80
CA PRO A 71 -7.08 0.97 17.06
C PRO A 71 -6.93 -0.55 16.99
N TYR A 72 -5.79 -1.05 17.49
CA TYR A 72 -5.42 -2.46 17.34
C TYR A 72 -6.02 -3.39 18.39
N ASN A 73 -6.68 -2.82 19.40
CA ASN A 73 -7.34 -3.60 20.47
C ASN A 73 -6.35 -4.46 21.28
N THR A 74 -5.15 -3.92 21.52
CA THR A 74 -4.04 -4.65 22.16
C THR A 74 -4.10 -4.67 23.69
N GLY A 75 -5.14 -4.10 24.32
CA GLY A 75 -5.21 -3.93 25.76
C GLY A 75 -4.48 -2.71 26.28
N ASN A 76 -3.82 -1.93 25.40
CA ASN A 76 -3.15 -0.69 25.74
C ASN A 76 -4.06 0.49 25.37
N ALA A 77 -4.53 1.22 26.36
CA ALA A 77 -5.34 2.40 26.11
C ALA A 77 -4.47 3.54 25.59
N PHE A 78 -4.81 4.06 24.45
CA PHE A 78 -4.19 5.26 23.90
C PHE A 78 -5.01 6.49 24.30
N GLU A 79 -4.35 7.62 24.35
CA GLU A 79 -4.97 8.87 24.79
C GLU A 79 -6.28 9.19 24.05
N HIS A 80 -6.37 8.78 22.80
CA HIS A 80 -7.51 9.15 21.94
C HIS A 80 -8.26 7.97 21.35
N TYR A 81 -7.73 6.75 21.52
CA TYR A 81 -8.38 5.50 21.08
C TYR A 81 -8.21 4.46 22.18
N ASP A 82 -9.25 3.72 22.45
CA ASP A 82 -9.22 2.64 23.42
C ASP A 82 -8.85 1.33 22.72
N ASP A 83 -7.59 0.93 22.82
CA ASP A 83 -7.11 -0.34 22.24
C ASP A 83 -7.53 -1.55 23.08
N GLY A 84 -8.07 -1.31 24.28
CA GLY A 84 -8.52 -2.38 25.17
C GLY A 84 -9.93 -2.90 24.90
N LEU A 85 -10.55 -2.51 23.79
CA LEU A 85 -11.90 -2.99 23.43
C LEU A 85 -11.88 -4.50 23.18
N GLU A 86 -12.93 -5.19 23.62
CA GLU A 86 -13.12 -6.61 23.31
C GLU A 86 -13.40 -6.80 21.83
N HIS A 87 -13.07 -7.99 21.31
CA HIS A 87 -13.23 -8.32 19.90
C HIS A 87 -14.61 -7.96 19.34
N SER A 88 -15.69 -8.30 20.04
CA SER A 88 -17.02 -8.00 19.53
C SER A 88 -17.32 -6.50 19.50
N THR A 89 -16.85 -5.75 20.50
CA THR A 89 -16.99 -4.29 20.52
C THR A 89 -16.18 -3.66 19.38
N TRP A 90 -14.96 -4.15 19.19
CA TRP A 90 -14.08 -3.70 18.10
C TRP A 90 -14.72 -3.95 16.72
N LEU A 91 -15.30 -5.14 16.53
CA LEU A 91 -15.97 -5.47 15.28
C LEU A 91 -17.22 -4.61 15.05
N ASN A 92 -17.96 -4.30 16.12
CA ASN A 92 -19.11 -3.39 16.06
C ASN A 92 -18.68 -1.96 15.70
N LEU A 93 -17.48 -1.54 16.14
CA LEU A 93 -16.91 -0.25 15.75
C LEU A 93 -16.51 -0.24 14.27
N MET A 94 -15.87 -1.31 13.80
CA MET A 94 -15.28 -1.35 12.46
C MET A 94 -16.30 -1.59 11.35
N LYS A 95 -17.27 -2.49 11.56
CA LYS A 95 -18.19 -2.93 10.50
C LYS A 95 -18.89 -1.76 9.80
N PRO A 96 -19.60 -0.86 10.51
CA PRO A 96 -20.30 0.23 9.80
C PRO A 96 -19.36 1.21 9.10
N ARG A 97 -18.14 1.39 9.63
CA ARG A 97 -17.14 2.23 9.00
C ARG A 97 -16.62 1.61 7.69
N LEU A 98 -16.36 0.30 7.72
CA LEU A 98 -15.91 -0.44 6.51
C LEU A 98 -17.01 -0.43 5.44
N GLU A 99 -18.28 -0.54 5.84
CA GLU A 99 -19.43 -0.47 4.91
C GLU A 99 -19.46 0.90 4.20
N LEU A 100 -19.26 1.99 4.94
CA LEU A 100 -19.23 3.32 4.34
C LEU A 100 -17.98 3.51 3.45
N LEU A 101 -16.83 3.05 3.90
CA LEU A 101 -15.60 3.10 3.10
C LEU A 101 -15.77 2.35 1.77
N TYR A 102 -16.43 1.18 1.80
CA TYR A 102 -16.74 0.42 0.59
C TYR A 102 -17.58 1.24 -0.39
N LYS A 103 -18.60 1.96 0.11
CA LYS A 103 -19.47 2.81 -0.73
C LYS A 103 -18.68 3.96 -1.36
N LEU A 104 -17.74 4.55 -0.60
CA LEU A 104 -16.94 5.68 -1.08
C LEU A 104 -15.91 5.26 -2.12
N LEU A 105 -15.40 4.02 -2.09
CA LEU A 105 -14.40 3.53 -3.04
C LEU A 105 -14.91 3.55 -4.48
N SER A 106 -14.09 4.04 -5.39
CA SER A 106 -14.33 3.92 -6.83
C SER A 106 -14.20 2.45 -7.27
N ASN A 107 -14.79 2.11 -8.40
CA ASN A 107 -14.74 0.71 -8.90
C ASN A 107 -13.32 0.21 -9.09
N ASP A 108 -12.39 1.09 -9.43
CA ASP A 108 -10.98 0.79 -9.59
C ASP A 108 -10.15 1.23 -8.39
N GLY A 109 -10.78 1.37 -7.23
CA GLY A 109 -10.12 1.77 -5.98
C GLY A 109 -9.71 0.59 -5.12
N SER A 110 -8.95 0.88 -4.07
CA SER A 110 -8.46 -0.12 -3.11
C SER A 110 -8.41 0.43 -1.69
N ILE A 111 -8.52 -0.49 -0.73
CA ILE A 111 -8.40 -0.17 0.69
C ILE A 111 -7.23 -0.95 1.30
N TRP A 112 -6.47 -0.28 2.14
CA TRP A 112 -5.25 -0.76 2.80
C TRP A 112 -5.43 -0.53 4.29
N ILE A 113 -5.42 -1.60 5.09
CA ILE A 113 -5.76 -1.52 6.52
C ILE A 113 -4.58 -2.06 7.34
N SER A 114 -3.94 -1.18 8.12
CA SER A 114 -2.92 -1.59 9.08
C SER A 114 -3.58 -2.22 10.30
N ILE A 115 -3.01 -3.33 10.76
CA ILE A 115 -3.53 -4.07 11.92
C ILE A 115 -2.45 -5.02 12.44
N ASP A 116 -2.49 -5.35 13.72
CA ASP A 116 -1.58 -6.35 14.30
C ASP A 116 -2.26 -7.73 14.41
N ASP A 117 -1.58 -8.67 15.06
CA ASP A 117 -2.06 -10.05 15.20
C ASP A 117 -3.34 -10.16 16.04
N ASP A 118 -3.60 -9.21 16.95
CA ASP A 118 -4.77 -9.31 17.84
C ASP A 118 -6.08 -9.32 17.06
N GLU A 119 -6.20 -8.50 16.01
CA GLU A 119 -7.44 -8.39 15.25
C GLU A 119 -7.33 -8.76 13.77
N SER A 120 -6.13 -9.00 13.24
CA SER A 120 -5.93 -9.19 11.79
C SER A 120 -6.77 -10.32 11.22
N HIS A 121 -6.89 -11.43 11.93
CA HIS A 121 -7.61 -12.61 11.44
C HIS A 121 -9.12 -12.36 11.40
N TYR A 122 -9.68 -11.72 12.43
CA TYR A 122 -11.10 -11.36 12.47
C TYR A 122 -11.42 -10.29 11.44
N LEU A 123 -10.56 -9.29 11.31
CA LEU A 123 -10.70 -8.24 10.30
C LEU A 123 -10.68 -8.84 8.88
N LYS A 124 -9.80 -9.81 8.64
CA LYS A 124 -9.75 -10.50 7.33
C LYS A 124 -11.09 -11.14 6.99
N VAL A 125 -11.72 -11.83 7.95
CA VAL A 125 -12.99 -12.49 7.71
C VAL A 125 -14.11 -11.48 7.44
N ILE A 126 -14.21 -10.41 8.25
CA ILE A 126 -15.25 -9.40 8.04
C ILE A 126 -15.05 -8.66 6.71
N CYS A 127 -13.81 -8.40 6.32
CA CYS A 127 -13.51 -7.78 5.01
C CYS A 127 -13.89 -8.72 3.85
N ASP A 128 -13.68 -10.03 4.01
CA ASP A 128 -14.15 -11.02 3.02
C ASP A 128 -15.68 -10.94 2.84
N GLU A 129 -16.42 -10.73 3.94
CA GLU A 129 -17.87 -10.59 3.88
C GLU A 129 -18.31 -9.30 3.18
N LEU A 130 -17.65 -8.18 3.50
CA LEU A 130 -18.04 -6.84 3.03
C LEU A 130 -17.54 -6.54 1.61
N PHE A 131 -16.29 -6.85 1.32
CA PHE A 131 -15.66 -6.54 0.02
C PHE A 131 -15.78 -7.71 -0.97
N GLY A 132 -16.05 -8.91 -0.46
CA GLY A 132 -16.03 -10.13 -1.24
C GLY A 132 -14.64 -10.78 -1.24
N ARG A 133 -14.57 -12.07 -0.89
CA ARG A 133 -13.30 -12.80 -0.80
C ARG A 133 -12.50 -12.74 -2.11
N LYS A 134 -13.17 -12.74 -3.25
CA LYS A 134 -12.52 -12.65 -4.58
C LYS A 134 -11.74 -11.34 -4.76
N ASN A 135 -12.09 -10.30 -3.99
CA ASN A 135 -11.46 -8.98 -4.08
C ASN A 135 -10.30 -8.82 -3.10
N PHE A 136 -9.97 -9.85 -2.33
CA PHE A 136 -8.76 -9.86 -1.51
C PHE A 136 -7.52 -9.85 -2.42
N VAL A 137 -6.65 -8.88 -2.21
CA VAL A 137 -5.42 -8.74 -2.99
C VAL A 137 -4.28 -9.46 -2.28
N THR A 138 -3.95 -9.05 -1.06
CA THR A 138 -2.84 -9.62 -0.31
C THR A 138 -2.85 -9.15 1.15
N ASN A 139 -2.02 -9.79 1.96
CA ASN A 139 -1.63 -9.33 3.28
C ASN A 139 -0.14 -8.94 3.19
N VAL A 140 0.15 -7.65 3.32
CA VAL A 140 1.52 -7.15 3.36
C VAL A 140 2.03 -7.25 4.80
N ILE A 141 3.26 -7.71 4.96
CA ILE A 141 3.95 -7.78 6.26
C ILE A 141 4.95 -6.61 6.30
N TRP A 142 4.73 -5.69 7.25
CA TRP A 142 5.60 -4.53 7.44
C TRP A 142 6.50 -4.75 8.66
N GLU A 143 7.82 -4.71 8.45
CA GLU A 143 8.80 -4.74 9.54
C GLU A 143 8.80 -3.38 10.24
N LYS A 144 8.09 -3.30 11.40
CA LYS A 144 7.88 -2.02 12.11
C LYS A 144 8.98 -1.68 13.10
N LYS A 145 9.81 -2.64 13.49
CA LYS A 145 10.95 -2.41 14.41
C LYS A 145 12.08 -3.40 14.15
N PHE A 146 13.31 -2.94 14.44
CA PHE A 146 14.52 -3.71 14.22
C PHE A 146 14.92 -4.54 15.43
N SER A 147 15.00 -3.88 16.60
CA SER A 147 15.57 -4.50 17.79
C SER A 147 14.58 -5.45 18.45
N PRO A 148 14.97 -6.67 18.77
CA PRO A 148 14.12 -7.54 19.55
C PRO A 148 13.91 -6.97 20.96
N GLN A 149 12.76 -7.23 21.53
CA GLN A 149 12.45 -6.90 22.92
C GLN A 149 12.96 -8.05 23.79
N ASN A 150 14.09 -7.82 24.46
CA ASN A 150 14.75 -8.87 25.27
C ASN A 150 13.92 -9.30 26.47
N ASP A 151 12.96 -8.48 26.87
CA ASP A 151 12.02 -8.77 27.96
C ASP A 151 10.73 -9.43 27.46
N ALA A 152 10.63 -9.70 26.17
CA ALA A 152 9.45 -10.36 25.63
C ALA A 152 9.33 -11.77 26.19
N LYS A 153 8.19 -12.09 26.79
CA LYS A 153 7.92 -13.37 27.43
C LYS A 153 7.87 -14.53 26.42
N TRP A 154 7.41 -14.24 25.22
CA TRP A 154 7.27 -15.26 24.17
C TRP A 154 8.20 -14.90 23.00
N LEU A 155 7.66 -14.40 21.91
CA LEU A 155 8.41 -13.93 20.75
C LEU A 155 8.33 -12.40 20.69
N SER A 156 9.40 -11.76 20.22
CA SER A 156 9.44 -10.32 20.06
C SER A 156 8.64 -9.91 18.83
N ASP A 157 7.55 -9.20 19.04
CA ASP A 157 6.72 -8.68 17.97
C ASP A 157 7.49 -7.62 17.16
N SER A 158 7.67 -7.85 15.87
CA SER A 158 8.48 -6.97 15.02
C SER A 158 7.76 -6.52 13.75
N HIS A 159 6.50 -6.93 13.55
CA HIS A 159 5.78 -6.60 12.32
C HIS A 159 4.33 -6.24 12.58
N ASP A 160 3.72 -5.58 11.59
CA ASP A 160 2.26 -5.42 11.48
C ASP A 160 1.82 -5.96 10.12
N HIS A 161 0.53 -6.20 10.02
CA HIS A 161 -0.15 -6.59 8.78
C HIS A 161 -0.71 -5.34 8.10
N ILE A 162 -0.75 -5.35 6.76
CA ILE A 162 -1.55 -4.41 5.99
C ILE A 162 -2.42 -5.24 5.06
N LEU A 163 -3.71 -5.35 5.40
CA LEU A 163 -4.67 -6.08 4.58
C LEU A 163 -5.08 -5.22 3.38
N VAL A 164 -5.05 -5.80 2.18
CA VAL A 164 -5.32 -5.06 0.94
C VAL A 164 -6.49 -5.70 0.20
N TYR A 165 -7.52 -4.90 -0.06
CA TYR A 165 -8.68 -5.28 -0.87
C TYR A 165 -8.87 -4.27 -1.99
N ALA A 166 -9.21 -4.77 -3.18
CA ALA A 166 -9.70 -3.92 -4.27
C ALA A 166 -11.23 -3.86 -4.19
N LYS A 167 -11.84 -2.77 -4.64
CA LYS A 167 -13.29 -2.72 -4.83
C LYS A 167 -13.71 -3.76 -5.87
N ASN A 168 -12.96 -3.85 -6.96
CA ASN A 168 -13.12 -4.87 -8.00
C ASN A 168 -11.73 -5.30 -8.50
N LYS A 169 -11.27 -6.46 -8.03
CA LYS A 169 -9.93 -6.98 -8.34
C LYS A 169 -9.76 -7.30 -9.82
N ASP A 170 -10.85 -7.54 -10.55
CA ASP A 170 -10.77 -7.85 -11.97
C ASP A 170 -10.23 -6.67 -12.79
N ILE A 171 -10.52 -5.44 -12.35
CA ILE A 171 -10.08 -4.22 -13.04
C ILE A 171 -8.96 -3.47 -12.31
N TRP A 172 -8.83 -3.63 -10.99
CA TRP A 172 -7.79 -2.94 -10.21
C TRP A 172 -6.42 -3.57 -10.44
N ARG A 173 -5.42 -2.74 -10.63
CA ARG A 173 -4.02 -3.19 -10.67
C ARG A 173 -3.17 -2.19 -9.90
N PRO A 174 -2.22 -2.68 -9.09
CA PRO A 174 -1.28 -1.75 -8.45
C PRO A 174 -0.33 -1.16 -9.49
N ASN A 175 0.09 0.07 -9.25
CA ASN A 175 1.15 0.67 -10.03
C ASN A 175 2.46 -0.06 -9.77
N LEU A 176 3.43 0.10 -10.67
CA LEU A 176 4.78 -0.41 -10.47
C LEU A 176 5.58 0.57 -9.62
N LEU A 177 6.49 0.02 -8.83
CA LEU A 177 7.47 0.84 -8.09
C LEU A 177 8.61 1.23 -9.04
N PRO A 178 9.28 2.36 -8.82
CA PRO A 178 10.46 2.71 -9.60
C PRO A 178 11.53 1.62 -9.45
N ARG A 179 12.28 1.37 -10.52
CA ARG A 179 13.41 0.44 -10.46
C ARG A 179 14.53 1.05 -9.62
N THR A 180 15.27 0.20 -8.92
CA THR A 180 16.41 0.62 -8.11
C THR A 180 17.71 0.45 -8.92
N GLU A 181 18.75 1.21 -8.54
CA GLU A 181 20.09 1.04 -9.12
C GLU A 181 20.60 -0.40 -8.96
N GLU A 182 20.29 -1.04 -7.81
CA GLU A 182 20.66 -2.44 -7.56
C GLU A 182 20.04 -3.38 -8.60
N MET A 183 18.77 -3.17 -8.95
CA MET A 183 18.09 -3.95 -9.99
C MET A 183 18.75 -3.77 -11.35
N ASP A 184 19.19 -2.56 -11.67
CA ASP A 184 19.78 -2.24 -12.96
C ASP A 184 21.26 -2.63 -13.05
N ASN A 185 21.99 -2.58 -11.94
CA ASN A 185 23.42 -2.91 -11.88
C ASN A 185 23.74 -4.38 -12.25
N ARG A 186 22.75 -5.27 -12.23
CA ARG A 186 22.94 -6.66 -12.66
C ARG A 186 22.95 -6.82 -14.18
N TYR A 187 22.58 -5.76 -14.91
CA TYR A 187 22.63 -5.75 -16.39
C TYR A 187 24.01 -5.29 -16.82
N LYS A 188 24.67 -6.07 -17.65
CA LYS A 188 26.02 -5.82 -18.14
C LYS A 188 26.02 -5.99 -19.67
N ASN A 189 27.12 -5.62 -20.32
CA ASN A 189 27.26 -5.78 -21.77
C ASN A 189 28.64 -6.36 -22.09
N PRO A 190 28.89 -7.62 -21.72
CA PRO A 190 30.22 -8.22 -21.92
C PRO A 190 30.59 -8.47 -23.37
N ASP A 191 29.62 -8.53 -24.27
CA ASP A 191 29.86 -8.78 -25.70
C ASP A 191 29.63 -7.55 -26.57
N ASN A 192 29.50 -6.37 -25.96
CA ASN A 192 29.30 -5.10 -26.67
C ASN A 192 28.10 -5.13 -27.63
N ASP A 193 26.99 -5.76 -27.19
CA ASP A 193 25.76 -5.83 -27.99
C ASP A 193 25.22 -4.40 -28.22
N PRO A 194 24.92 -4.02 -29.48
CA PRO A 194 24.45 -2.64 -29.75
C PRO A 194 23.09 -2.30 -29.11
N ARG A 195 22.32 -3.27 -28.66
CA ARG A 195 21.05 -3.02 -27.95
C ARG A 195 21.26 -2.58 -26.49
N GLY A 196 22.50 -2.66 -25.98
CA GLY A 196 22.86 -2.18 -24.64
C GLY A 196 23.05 -3.28 -23.61
N VAL A 197 22.90 -2.93 -22.33
CA VAL A 197 23.14 -3.87 -21.23
C VAL A 197 22.02 -4.91 -21.13
N TRP A 198 22.41 -6.13 -20.74
CA TRP A 198 21.48 -7.26 -20.60
C TRP A 198 21.84 -8.16 -19.43
N THR A 199 20.92 -9.00 -19.02
CA THR A 199 21.16 -10.09 -18.06
C THR A 199 20.73 -11.40 -18.68
N SER A 200 21.28 -12.52 -18.21
CA SER A 200 20.95 -13.82 -18.78
C SER A 200 19.86 -14.54 -17.98
N SER A 201 18.97 -15.22 -18.68
CA SER A 201 17.94 -16.06 -18.05
C SER A 201 18.09 -17.52 -18.53
N ASP A 202 17.64 -18.44 -17.67
CA ASP A 202 17.64 -19.88 -17.97
C ASP A 202 16.78 -20.15 -19.20
N LEU A 203 17.26 -21.02 -20.07
CA LEU A 203 16.57 -21.43 -21.29
C LEU A 203 15.86 -22.78 -21.12
N THR A 204 15.87 -23.35 -19.91
CA THR A 204 15.26 -24.66 -19.65
C THR A 204 14.02 -24.54 -18.76
N VAL A 205 13.10 -25.49 -18.90
CA VAL A 205 11.87 -25.59 -18.08
C VAL A 205 11.75 -27.00 -17.51
N LYS A 206 10.99 -27.12 -16.41
CA LYS A 206 10.77 -28.41 -15.73
C LYS A 206 9.67 -29.25 -16.39
N THR A 207 8.77 -28.62 -17.13
CA THR A 207 7.70 -29.34 -17.84
C THR A 207 8.31 -30.01 -19.08
N TYR A 208 8.48 -31.30 -19.01
CA TYR A 208 9.12 -32.06 -20.12
C TYR A 208 8.23 -32.10 -21.38
N SER A 209 8.86 -31.91 -22.50
CA SER A 209 8.24 -32.11 -23.85
C SER A 209 9.29 -32.67 -24.77
N GLU A 210 8.95 -33.77 -25.43
CA GLU A 210 9.83 -34.44 -26.39
C GLU A 210 10.26 -33.50 -27.51
N SER A 211 9.39 -32.61 -27.94
CA SER A 211 9.66 -31.66 -29.04
C SER A 211 10.72 -30.61 -28.68
N THR A 212 10.97 -30.42 -27.37
CA THR A 212 11.96 -29.44 -26.88
C THR A 212 13.15 -30.10 -26.17
N ASP A 213 13.30 -31.42 -26.29
CA ASP A 213 14.46 -32.16 -25.78
C ASP A 213 15.40 -32.52 -26.96
N TYR A 214 16.21 -31.56 -27.38
CA TYR A 214 17.12 -31.73 -28.50
C TYR A 214 18.54 -31.34 -28.12
N PRO A 215 19.57 -31.90 -28.76
CA PRO A 215 20.94 -31.49 -28.50
C PRO A 215 21.26 -30.15 -29.18
N ILE A 216 22.11 -29.36 -28.55
CA ILE A 216 22.62 -28.09 -29.09
C ILE A 216 24.14 -28.21 -29.20
N LYS A 217 24.67 -27.90 -30.39
CA LYS A 217 26.11 -27.77 -30.60
C LYS A 217 26.53 -26.34 -30.29
N LEU A 218 27.38 -26.19 -29.30
CA LEU A 218 27.90 -24.90 -28.86
C LEU A 218 28.92 -24.33 -29.87
N PRO A 219 29.22 -23.03 -29.83
CA PRO A 219 30.29 -22.44 -30.65
C PRO A 219 31.65 -23.13 -30.46
N SER A 220 31.93 -23.64 -29.24
CA SER A 220 33.14 -24.40 -28.93
C SER A 220 33.21 -25.78 -29.61
N GLY A 221 32.11 -26.24 -30.21
CA GLY A 221 32.00 -27.58 -30.81
C GLY A 221 31.40 -28.63 -29.87
N LYS A 222 31.32 -28.34 -28.56
CA LYS A 222 30.74 -29.25 -27.57
C LYS A 222 29.23 -29.39 -27.81
N VAL A 223 28.69 -30.60 -27.58
CA VAL A 223 27.24 -30.85 -27.68
C VAL A 223 26.66 -30.94 -26.26
N VAL A 224 25.58 -30.20 -26.01
CA VAL A 224 24.91 -30.16 -24.72
C VAL A 224 23.41 -30.49 -24.88
N LYS A 225 22.82 -30.98 -23.79
CA LYS A 225 21.38 -31.20 -23.64
C LYS A 225 20.92 -30.61 -22.32
N PRO A 226 19.61 -30.39 -22.12
CA PRO A 226 19.12 -30.01 -20.79
C PRO A 226 19.46 -31.08 -19.76
N THR A 227 19.59 -30.70 -18.52
CA THR A 227 19.79 -31.64 -17.40
C THR A 227 18.57 -32.56 -17.30
N GLN A 228 18.78 -33.73 -16.72
CA GLN A 228 17.73 -34.74 -16.54
C GLN A 228 16.47 -34.11 -15.96
N SER A 229 15.30 -34.50 -16.47
CA SER A 229 13.97 -34.00 -16.12
C SER A 229 13.69 -32.53 -16.50
N ARG A 230 14.52 -31.95 -17.38
CA ARG A 230 14.26 -30.60 -17.94
C ARG A 230 14.31 -30.70 -19.48
N CYS A 231 13.77 -29.70 -20.15
CA CYS A 231 13.89 -29.51 -21.59
C CYS A 231 14.03 -28.04 -21.92
N TRP A 232 14.31 -27.70 -23.15
CA TRP A 232 14.42 -26.29 -23.54
C TRP A 232 13.05 -25.63 -23.49
N SER A 233 13.02 -24.34 -23.22
CA SER A 233 11.77 -23.57 -23.19
C SER A 233 11.27 -23.14 -24.56
N VAL A 234 12.06 -23.44 -25.63
CA VAL A 234 11.74 -23.05 -27.00
C VAL A 234 11.99 -24.24 -27.94
N SER A 235 11.30 -24.26 -29.06
CA SER A 235 11.53 -25.24 -30.11
C SER A 235 12.91 -25.06 -30.77
N ARG A 236 13.39 -26.08 -31.47
CA ARG A 236 14.68 -26.00 -32.17
C ARG A 236 14.70 -24.84 -33.17
N GLU A 237 13.64 -24.68 -33.95
CA GLU A 237 13.51 -23.59 -34.91
C GLU A 237 13.62 -22.22 -34.26
N LYS A 238 12.86 -22.02 -33.17
CA LYS A 238 12.90 -20.75 -32.43
C LYS A 238 14.28 -20.50 -31.81
N PHE A 239 14.94 -21.55 -31.33
CA PHE A 239 16.31 -21.44 -30.80
C PHE A 239 17.28 -20.92 -31.88
N ASP A 240 17.21 -21.52 -33.06
CA ASP A 240 18.09 -21.15 -34.20
C ASP A 240 17.86 -19.68 -34.58
N ASP A 241 16.61 -19.21 -34.58
CA ASP A 241 16.31 -17.80 -34.83
C ASP A 241 16.89 -16.90 -33.74
N LEU A 242 16.77 -17.27 -32.47
CA LEU A 242 17.35 -16.50 -31.36
C LEU A 242 18.86 -16.41 -31.44
N VAL A 243 19.51 -17.47 -31.94
CA VAL A 243 20.98 -17.44 -32.18
C VAL A 243 21.30 -16.45 -33.31
N LYS A 244 20.55 -16.48 -34.43
CA LYS A 244 20.73 -15.52 -35.54
C LYS A 244 20.54 -14.06 -35.05
N GLU A 245 19.62 -13.83 -34.13
CA GLU A 245 19.34 -12.53 -33.57
C GLU A 245 20.35 -12.11 -32.46
N ASN A 246 21.38 -12.94 -32.22
CA ASN A 246 22.33 -12.73 -31.11
C ASN A 246 21.65 -12.60 -29.76
N ARG A 247 20.60 -13.41 -29.53
CA ARG A 247 19.87 -13.39 -28.26
C ARG A 247 20.26 -14.53 -27.32
N ILE A 248 21.17 -15.40 -27.76
CA ILE A 248 21.66 -16.53 -26.96
C ILE A 248 23.10 -16.24 -26.53
N TRP A 249 23.38 -16.37 -25.24
CA TRP A 249 24.71 -16.21 -24.67
C TRP A 249 25.30 -17.59 -24.34
N PHE A 250 26.46 -17.89 -24.88
CA PHE A 250 27.18 -19.13 -24.66
C PHE A 250 28.40 -18.99 -23.77
N GLY A 251 28.52 -17.85 -23.05
CA GLY A 251 29.71 -17.52 -22.29
C GLY A 251 30.78 -16.84 -23.15
N GLU A 252 31.76 -16.23 -22.53
CA GLU A 252 32.83 -15.51 -23.23
C GLU A 252 33.57 -16.40 -24.25
N ASN A 253 33.74 -17.68 -23.90
CA ASN A 253 34.48 -18.63 -24.75
C ASN A 253 33.58 -19.56 -25.56
N GLY A 254 32.26 -19.30 -25.58
CA GLY A 254 31.31 -20.10 -26.37
C GLY A 254 31.14 -21.52 -25.85
N ASN A 255 31.43 -21.79 -24.59
CA ASN A 255 31.45 -23.17 -24.06
C ASN A 255 30.42 -23.40 -22.93
N ASN A 256 29.62 -22.39 -22.60
CA ASN A 256 28.64 -22.49 -21.50
C ASN A 256 27.28 -22.93 -22.04
N MET A 257 26.46 -23.50 -21.14
CA MET A 257 25.04 -23.80 -21.45
C MET A 257 24.37 -22.52 -21.98
N PRO A 258 23.58 -22.66 -23.07
CA PRO A 258 22.95 -21.47 -23.65
C PRO A 258 21.97 -20.82 -22.70
N ARG A 259 22.02 -19.49 -22.64
CA ARG A 259 21.14 -18.68 -21.82
C ARG A 259 20.56 -17.55 -22.69
N MET A 260 19.33 -17.13 -22.37
CA MET A 260 18.66 -16.06 -23.13
C MET A 260 19.11 -14.68 -22.61
N LYS A 261 19.50 -13.78 -23.51
CA LYS A 261 19.75 -12.38 -23.17
C LYS A 261 18.43 -11.66 -22.96
N ARG A 262 18.32 -10.92 -21.85
CA ARG A 262 17.19 -10.04 -21.51
C ARG A 262 17.72 -8.61 -21.40
N PHE A 263 17.39 -7.77 -22.35
CA PHE A 263 17.93 -6.40 -22.42
C PHE A 263 17.19 -5.48 -21.49
N LEU A 264 17.91 -4.56 -20.84
CA LEU A 264 17.33 -3.60 -19.89
C LEU A 264 16.25 -2.73 -20.56
N ASN A 265 16.49 -2.31 -21.79
CA ASN A 265 15.55 -1.48 -22.54
C ASN A 265 14.26 -2.21 -22.97
N GLU A 266 14.20 -3.52 -22.77
CA GLU A 266 13.02 -4.34 -23.10
C GLU A 266 12.20 -4.71 -21.86
N VAL A 267 12.72 -4.46 -20.64
CA VAL A 267 11.96 -4.77 -19.43
C VAL A 267 11.01 -3.63 -19.11
N GLN A 268 9.94 -3.94 -18.39
CA GLN A 268 8.97 -2.90 -18.02
C GLN A 268 9.63 -1.83 -17.13
N ALA A 269 9.13 -0.61 -17.22
CA ALA A 269 9.74 0.58 -16.61
C ALA A 269 9.64 0.63 -15.07
N GLY A 270 9.15 -0.43 -14.45
CA GLY A 270 9.03 -0.48 -13.00
C GLY A 270 9.10 -1.91 -12.47
N ALA A 271 8.99 -2.04 -11.16
CA ALA A 271 9.06 -3.33 -10.47
C ALA A 271 7.76 -3.60 -9.72
N VAL A 272 7.31 -4.86 -9.76
CA VAL A 272 6.17 -5.30 -8.95
C VAL A 272 6.58 -5.29 -7.47
N SER A 273 5.73 -4.74 -6.61
CA SER A 273 5.99 -4.74 -5.17
C SER A 273 5.91 -6.15 -4.59
N LYS A 274 6.84 -6.46 -3.70
CA LYS A 274 6.76 -7.67 -2.87
C LYS A 274 5.72 -7.47 -1.76
N THR A 275 5.41 -8.53 -1.02
CA THR A 275 4.46 -8.49 0.08
C THR A 275 5.14 -8.44 1.46
N ILE A 276 6.46 -8.54 1.52
CA ILE A 276 7.24 -8.29 2.74
C ILE A 276 7.98 -6.97 2.53
N TRP A 277 7.69 -6.00 3.41
CA TRP A 277 8.24 -4.64 3.33
C TRP A 277 9.16 -4.41 4.50
N PHE A 278 10.45 -4.34 4.22
CA PHE A 278 11.47 -4.13 5.24
C PHE A 278 11.55 -2.66 5.65
N ARG A 279 11.87 -2.42 6.92
CA ARG A 279 12.02 -1.07 7.47
C ARG A 279 13.05 -0.23 6.68
N THR A 280 14.06 -0.87 6.13
CA THR A 280 15.06 -0.18 5.32
C THR A 280 14.46 0.43 4.05
N GLU A 281 13.36 -0.17 3.55
CA GLU A 281 12.67 0.31 2.36
C GLU A 281 11.60 1.34 2.68
N VAL A 282 10.83 1.11 3.77
CA VAL A 282 9.60 1.88 4.03
C VAL A 282 9.58 2.58 5.39
N GLY A 283 10.68 2.55 6.13
CA GLY A 283 10.73 3.17 7.46
C GLY A 283 10.16 2.27 8.56
N ASP A 284 10.36 2.71 9.80
CA ASP A 284 9.93 1.99 11.00
C ASP A 284 9.31 2.96 12.03
N ASN A 285 8.89 2.42 13.17
CA ASN A 285 8.27 3.21 14.24
C ASN A 285 9.19 4.32 14.78
N GLN A 286 10.51 4.10 14.80
CA GLN A 286 11.45 5.11 15.28
C GLN A 286 11.54 6.28 14.31
N GLU A 287 11.58 5.98 13.02
CA GLU A 287 11.58 7.00 11.95
C GLU A 287 10.30 7.84 12.05
N ALA A 288 9.15 7.17 12.18
CA ALA A 288 7.86 7.85 12.30
C ALA A 288 7.82 8.82 13.49
N LYS A 289 8.34 8.40 14.66
CA LYS A 289 8.41 9.26 15.84
C LYS A 289 9.31 10.49 15.63
N LYS A 290 10.42 10.32 14.92
CA LYS A 290 11.32 11.44 14.57
C LYS A 290 10.61 12.43 13.65
N GLU A 291 9.82 11.93 12.70
CA GLU A 291 9.03 12.79 11.80
C GLU A 291 8.04 13.65 12.59
N VAL A 292 7.28 13.04 13.52
CA VAL A 292 6.33 13.79 14.34
C VAL A 292 7.05 14.83 15.20
N LYS A 293 8.16 14.47 15.82
CA LYS A 293 8.94 15.40 16.67
C LYS A 293 9.44 16.63 15.90
N SER A 294 9.58 16.54 14.59
CA SER A 294 10.05 17.67 13.78
C SER A 294 9.04 18.82 13.72
N PHE A 295 7.77 18.55 14.01
CA PHE A 295 6.74 19.59 14.01
C PHE A 295 5.96 19.72 15.33
N GLU A 296 6.02 18.72 16.21
CA GLU A 296 5.35 18.75 17.51
C GLU A 296 6.23 18.02 18.54
N ASN A 297 6.86 18.78 19.44
CA ASN A 297 7.78 18.25 20.44
C ASN A 297 7.10 17.92 21.78
N ASP A 298 6.04 18.66 22.13
CA ASP A 298 5.49 18.60 23.49
C ASP A 298 4.48 17.47 23.67
N ASN A 299 3.76 17.12 22.60
CA ASN A 299 2.74 16.07 22.61
C ASN A 299 3.06 15.01 21.56
N VAL A 300 3.98 14.11 21.90
CA VAL A 300 4.43 13.09 20.94
C VAL A 300 3.32 12.06 20.72
N PHE A 301 2.86 11.94 19.50
CA PHE A 301 1.89 10.90 19.10
C PHE A 301 2.55 9.53 19.32
N THR A 302 1.82 8.62 19.96
CA THR A 302 2.42 7.37 20.46
C THR A 302 2.83 6.42 19.34
N THR A 303 2.01 6.26 18.31
CA THR A 303 2.22 5.26 17.26
C THR A 303 2.00 5.82 15.86
N PRO A 304 2.77 6.83 15.45
CA PRO A 304 2.66 7.34 14.07
C PRO A 304 3.20 6.31 13.07
N LYS A 305 2.76 6.40 11.82
CA LYS A 305 3.30 5.61 10.72
C LYS A 305 4.32 6.46 9.95
N PRO A 306 5.42 5.86 9.46
CA PRO A 306 6.43 6.65 8.73
C PRO A 306 5.93 7.06 7.35
N GLU A 307 6.36 8.23 6.88
CA GLU A 307 5.94 8.74 5.58
C GLU A 307 6.31 7.82 4.42
N ARG A 308 7.47 7.14 4.51
CA ARG A 308 7.91 6.21 3.45
C ARG A 308 6.94 5.03 3.28
N LEU A 309 6.32 4.57 4.38
CA LEU A 309 5.31 3.50 4.31
C LEU A 309 4.09 3.99 3.53
N LEU A 310 3.57 5.16 3.90
CA LEU A 310 2.42 5.75 3.23
C LEU A 310 2.74 6.10 1.78
N GLN A 311 3.96 6.54 1.50
CA GLN A 311 4.41 6.82 0.14
C GLN A 311 4.28 5.57 -0.74
N ARG A 312 4.75 4.41 -0.24
CA ARG A 312 4.65 3.16 -0.99
C ARG A 312 3.20 2.78 -1.25
N ILE A 313 2.34 2.86 -0.22
CA ILE A 313 0.91 2.53 -0.37
C ILE A 313 0.26 3.45 -1.41
N ILE A 314 0.43 4.76 -1.26
CA ILE A 314 -0.21 5.75 -2.13
C ILE A 314 0.30 5.62 -3.57
N GLN A 315 1.59 5.35 -3.74
CA GLN A 315 2.19 5.12 -5.07
C GLN A 315 1.58 3.89 -5.76
N LEU A 316 1.43 2.78 -5.04
CA LEU A 316 0.87 1.55 -5.59
C LEU A 316 -0.61 1.70 -5.91
N ALA A 317 -1.34 2.49 -5.13
CA ALA A 317 -2.80 2.53 -5.13
C ALA A 317 -3.40 3.70 -5.94
N SER A 318 -2.61 4.70 -6.34
CA SER A 318 -3.17 5.94 -6.91
C SER A 318 -2.19 6.63 -7.86
N ASN A 319 -2.72 7.58 -8.62
CA ASN A 319 -1.96 8.49 -9.49
C ASN A 319 -2.19 9.94 -9.02
N GLU A 320 -1.47 10.89 -9.62
CA GLU A 320 -1.67 12.32 -9.33
C GLU A 320 -3.14 12.68 -9.53
N ASP A 321 -3.65 13.58 -8.70
CA ASP A 321 -5.03 14.07 -8.68
C ASP A 321 -6.08 13.05 -8.21
N ASP A 322 -5.72 11.76 -8.01
CA ASP A 322 -6.62 10.80 -7.38
C ASP A 322 -6.88 11.18 -5.92
N ILE A 323 -8.03 10.75 -5.39
CA ILE A 323 -8.43 11.06 -4.02
C ILE A 323 -7.99 9.93 -3.07
N VAL A 324 -7.24 10.31 -2.03
CA VAL A 324 -6.82 9.43 -0.94
C VAL A 324 -7.65 9.78 0.31
N LEU A 325 -8.19 8.78 0.98
CA LEU A 325 -8.99 8.97 2.21
C LEU A 325 -8.36 8.19 3.37
N ASP A 326 -8.20 8.87 4.50
CA ASP A 326 -7.84 8.22 5.77
C ASP A 326 -8.81 8.69 6.85
N SER A 327 -9.61 7.74 7.38
CA SER A 327 -10.61 8.05 8.39
C SER A 327 -10.15 7.74 9.83
N PHE A 328 -8.86 7.41 10.00
CA PHE A 328 -8.21 7.25 11.30
C PHE A 328 -6.86 7.98 11.21
N LEU A 329 -6.91 9.28 10.96
CA LEU A 329 -5.75 10.06 10.47
C LEU A 329 -4.60 10.17 11.48
N GLY A 330 -4.90 10.16 12.77
CA GLY A 330 -3.88 10.22 13.82
C GLY A 330 -3.03 11.48 13.73
N SER A 331 -1.75 11.32 13.45
CA SER A 331 -0.79 12.43 13.37
C SER A 331 -0.74 13.13 12.02
N GLY A 332 -1.61 12.76 11.07
CA GLY A 332 -1.69 13.42 9.76
C GLY A 332 -0.76 12.89 8.69
N THR A 333 -0.12 11.76 8.92
CA THR A 333 0.89 11.22 7.98
C THR A 333 0.32 10.99 6.58
N THR A 334 -0.84 10.33 6.49
CA THR A 334 -1.46 10.01 5.19
C THR A 334 -1.72 11.26 4.37
N SER A 335 -2.32 12.29 4.99
CA SER A 335 -2.62 13.55 4.32
C SER A 335 -1.35 14.29 3.89
N ALA A 336 -0.33 14.32 4.75
CA ALA A 336 0.96 14.95 4.43
C ALA A 336 1.61 14.29 3.22
N VAL A 337 1.64 12.95 3.19
CA VAL A 337 2.24 12.20 2.08
C VAL A 337 1.43 12.40 0.79
N ALA A 338 0.11 12.27 0.87
CA ALA A 338 -0.76 12.48 -0.30
C ALA A 338 -0.54 13.86 -0.90
N HIS A 339 -0.46 14.89 -0.04
CA HIS A 339 -0.22 16.28 -0.47
C HIS A 339 1.13 16.42 -1.19
N LYS A 340 2.21 15.90 -0.59
CA LYS A 340 3.57 15.95 -1.17
C LYS A 340 3.67 15.18 -2.50
N MET A 341 2.79 14.19 -2.71
CA MET A 341 2.76 13.37 -3.92
C MET A 341 1.76 13.86 -4.97
N GLY A 342 1.10 15.00 -4.76
CA GLY A 342 0.17 15.57 -5.72
C GLY A 342 -1.18 14.86 -5.77
N ARG A 343 -1.56 14.17 -4.70
CA ARG A 343 -2.90 13.57 -4.60
C ARG A 343 -3.82 14.53 -3.86
N LYS A 344 -5.12 14.45 -4.18
CA LYS A 344 -6.16 15.06 -3.34
C LYS A 344 -6.38 14.15 -2.13
N TRP A 345 -6.78 14.75 -1.00
CA TRP A 345 -6.92 13.93 0.20
C TRP A 345 -8.06 14.39 1.10
N LEU A 346 -8.64 13.43 1.79
CA LEU A 346 -9.64 13.63 2.85
C LEU A 346 -9.11 12.92 4.09
N GLY A 347 -8.89 13.67 5.16
CA GLY A 347 -8.39 13.12 6.42
C GLY A 347 -9.38 13.38 7.53
N ILE A 348 -9.73 12.36 8.31
CA ILE A 348 -10.69 12.47 9.42
C ILE A 348 -9.97 12.07 10.70
N GLU A 349 -10.08 12.92 11.73
CA GLU A 349 -9.51 12.65 13.05
C GLU A 349 -10.51 13.07 14.14
N LEU A 350 -10.80 12.15 15.05
CA LEU A 350 -11.73 12.40 16.17
C LEU A 350 -11.06 13.21 17.27
N GLY A 351 -9.82 12.89 17.58
CA GLY A 351 -9.11 13.44 18.71
C GLY A 351 -8.63 14.87 18.48
N ASN A 352 -8.21 15.50 19.56
CA ASN A 352 -7.63 16.84 19.48
C ASN A 352 -6.35 16.88 18.62
N HIS A 353 -5.83 15.71 18.22
CA HIS A 353 -4.72 15.61 17.26
C HIS A 353 -5.01 16.34 15.94
N ALA A 354 -6.29 16.44 15.56
CA ALA A 354 -6.67 17.24 14.40
C ALA A 354 -6.11 18.65 14.51
N ASN A 355 -6.14 19.24 15.73
CA ASN A 355 -5.66 20.58 16.01
C ASN A 355 -4.18 20.62 16.37
N THR A 356 -3.70 19.67 17.19
CA THR A 356 -2.34 19.73 17.78
C THR A 356 -1.28 19.12 16.86
N HIS A 357 -1.67 18.18 16.00
CA HIS A 357 -0.72 17.46 15.11
C HIS A 357 -1.02 17.70 13.63
N CYS A 358 -2.24 17.35 13.19
CA CYS A 358 -2.58 17.41 11.76
C CYS A 358 -2.49 18.85 11.23
N LEU A 359 -3.14 19.78 11.90
CA LEU A 359 -3.20 21.17 11.46
C LEU A 359 -1.80 21.80 11.33
N PRO A 360 -0.93 21.79 12.35
CA PRO A 360 0.41 22.38 12.21
C PRO A 360 1.28 21.62 11.19
N ARG A 361 1.18 20.29 11.11
CA ARG A 361 1.93 19.50 10.13
C ARG A 361 1.55 19.91 8.71
N LEU A 362 0.25 19.97 8.42
CA LEU A 362 -0.24 20.26 7.07
C LEU A 362 0.03 21.72 6.66
N LYS A 363 0.01 22.66 7.60
CA LYS A 363 0.45 24.03 7.34
C LYS A 363 1.92 24.06 6.89
N LYS A 364 2.80 23.35 7.62
CA LYS A 364 4.23 23.25 7.25
C LYS A 364 4.42 22.60 5.88
N VAL A 365 3.58 21.60 5.54
CA VAL A 365 3.61 20.97 4.22
C VAL A 365 3.26 22.01 3.15
N CYS A 366 2.17 22.77 3.34
CA CYS A 366 1.76 23.82 2.39
C CYS A 366 2.84 24.89 2.25
N ASP A 367 3.49 25.28 3.35
CA ASP A 367 4.55 26.31 3.34
C ASP A 367 5.86 25.81 2.73
N GLY A 368 6.04 24.49 2.56
CA GLY A 368 7.29 23.91 2.12
C GLY A 368 8.37 23.88 3.21
N THR A 369 7.98 24.15 4.47
CA THR A 369 8.92 24.15 5.59
C THR A 369 9.04 22.78 6.27
N ASP A 370 8.18 21.83 5.94
CA ASP A 370 8.33 20.45 6.38
C ASP A 370 9.46 19.79 5.57
N GLN A 371 10.62 19.62 6.21
CA GLN A 371 11.80 19.02 5.58
C GLN A 371 11.96 17.54 5.95
N GLY A 372 11.01 16.98 6.71
CA GLY A 372 11.05 15.58 7.15
C GLY A 372 10.44 14.60 6.16
N GLY A 373 10.45 13.35 6.56
CA GLY A 373 9.82 12.26 5.80
C GLY A 373 10.27 12.18 4.35
N ILE A 374 9.32 12.22 3.42
CA ILE A 374 9.59 12.09 1.99
C ILE A 374 9.85 13.43 1.28
N SER A 375 9.90 14.55 2.00
CA SER A 375 10.02 15.89 1.40
C SER A 375 11.21 16.00 0.46
N LYS A 376 12.38 15.53 0.89
CA LYS A 376 13.60 15.57 0.08
C LYS A 376 13.47 14.67 -1.16
N MET A 377 12.95 13.48 -0.98
CA MET A 377 12.77 12.50 -2.07
C MET A 377 11.78 13.01 -3.11
N GLN A 378 10.71 13.69 -2.68
CA GLN A 378 9.70 14.27 -3.56
C GLN A 378 10.14 15.65 -4.11
N LYS A 379 11.28 16.17 -3.66
CA LYS A 379 11.74 17.53 -4.01
C LYS A 379 10.68 18.58 -3.67
N TRP A 380 9.98 18.36 -2.55
CA TRP A 380 8.83 19.17 -2.15
C TRP A 380 9.26 20.59 -1.82
N LYS A 381 8.54 21.57 -2.35
CA LYS A 381 8.83 23.01 -2.17
C LYS A 381 7.66 23.78 -1.57
N GLY A 382 6.57 23.07 -1.23
CA GLY A 382 5.36 23.70 -0.72
C GLY A 382 4.34 23.93 -1.82
N GLY A 383 3.23 24.49 -1.42
CA GLY A 383 2.09 24.79 -2.30
C GLY A 383 0.84 24.04 -1.92
N GLY A 384 -0.24 24.39 -2.60
CA GLY A 384 -1.55 23.80 -2.33
C GLY A 384 -2.20 24.37 -1.08
N GLY A 385 -3.20 23.67 -0.59
CA GLY A 385 -3.93 24.07 0.60
C GLY A 385 -4.87 22.99 1.06
N PHE A 386 -5.60 23.28 2.13
CA PHE A 386 -6.66 22.40 2.64
C PHE A 386 -7.71 23.22 3.37
N LYS A 387 -8.92 22.68 3.43
CA LYS A 387 -10.02 23.25 4.22
C LYS A 387 -10.19 22.42 5.47
N PHE A 388 -10.38 23.09 6.59
CA PHE A 388 -10.65 22.47 7.89
C PHE A 388 -12.16 22.44 8.14
N TYR A 389 -12.70 21.28 8.54
CA TYR A 389 -14.14 21.06 8.77
C TYR A 389 -14.40 20.51 10.14
N ASN A 390 -15.55 20.91 10.70
CA ASN A 390 -16.12 20.33 11.93
C ASN A 390 -17.48 19.68 11.62
N UNK A 391 -18.05 18.73 12.31
CA UNK A 391 -19.24 18.13 12.04
C UNK A 391 -20.21 18.79 12.91
N UNK A 392 -21.21 19.36 12.59
CA UNK A 392 -22.28 19.98 13.22
C UNK A 392 -23.44 19.12 13.08
N UNK A 393 -24.33 19.34 13.88
CA UNK A 393 -25.54 18.74 13.86
C UNK A 393 -26.30 19.38 12.77
N UNK A 394 -26.82 18.83 12.23
CA UNK A 394 -27.60 19.28 11.31
C UNK A 394 -28.71 19.75 11.98
N GLN A 395 -29.00 20.96 12.13
CA GLN A 395 -30.20 21.62 12.64
C GLN A 395 -31.24 21.64 11.50
N VAL A 396 -32.25 20.85 11.65
CA VAL A 396 -33.41 20.87 10.74
C VAL A 396 -34.36 21.93 11.29
N TYR A 397 -34.52 23.06 10.55
CA TYR A 397 -35.48 24.12 10.87
C TYR A 397 -36.85 23.78 10.26
#